data_7d76733149bf3468e49b7be9130ef8d9
#
_entry.id   7d76733149bf3468e49b7be9130ef8d9
#
_cell.length_a   1.000
_cell.length_b   1.000
_cell.length_c   1.000
_cell.angle_alpha   90.00
_cell.angle_beta   90.00
_cell.angle_gamma   90.00
#
_symmetry.space_group_name_H-M   'P 1'
#
loop_
_entity.id
_entity.type
_entity.pdbx_description
1 polymer ?
#
loop_
_entity_poly.entity_id
_entity_poly.type
_entity_poly.pdbx_seq_one_letter_code
_entity_poly.pdbx_strand_id
1 'polypeptide(L)'
;MTIERVECGCGEAAPEPRFAGSTLDPADPTKYMYEGKPTPMDRTDITVQVLRDGKLVPETRTLYSTRWGNVVSSKTYPWTSKTAFALRTPRVGLRDLDQYMGVWQAKNVRELQATLGKYQSYRFNTTAADSGGETLYGDLGMIPNVTPELAVQCSISDFAREQWKKERVPVLD
;
A
#
# COMPACT_ATOMS: atom_id res chain seq x y z
N MET A 1 20.20 -1.28 -7.45
CA MET A 1 19.16 -1.75 -6.53
C MET A 1 19.10 -0.73 -5.41
N THR A 2 18.14 0.16 -5.45
CA THR A 2 17.98 1.20 -4.43
C THR A 2 17.12 0.60 -3.34
N ILE A 3 17.72 0.32 -2.18
CA ILE A 3 16.99 -0.14 -1.01
C ILE A 3 16.35 1.11 -0.41
N GLU A 4 15.03 1.30 -0.58
CA GLU A 4 14.32 2.30 0.19
C GLU A 4 14.33 1.87 1.66
N ARG A 5 14.90 2.72 2.49
CA ARG A 5 14.94 2.52 3.94
C ARG A 5 13.53 2.72 4.47
N VAL A 6 12.96 1.69 5.04
CA VAL A 6 11.72 1.82 5.82
C VAL A 6 12.09 2.50 7.13
N GLU A 7 11.81 3.78 7.24
CA GLU A 7 11.90 4.49 8.50
C GLU A 7 10.60 4.29 9.26
N CYS A 8 10.66 3.46 10.29
CA CYS A 8 9.65 3.46 11.33
C CYS A 8 9.89 4.72 12.16
N GLY A 9 8.99 5.69 12.10
CA GLY A 9 9.07 6.91 12.92
C GLY A 9 8.79 6.60 14.38
N CYS A 10 9.58 5.74 14.98
CA CYS A 10 9.54 5.41 16.39
C CYS A 10 10.25 6.52 17.19
N GLY A 11 9.68 7.72 17.20
CA GLY A 11 10.04 8.78 18.14
C GLY A 11 8.99 8.84 19.23
N GLU A 12 9.38 8.71 20.44
CA GLU A 12 8.83 8.87 21.81
C GLU A 12 7.33 9.09 22.09
N ALA A 13 6.43 8.99 21.13
CA ALA A 13 5.01 8.81 21.36
C ALA A 13 4.61 7.59 20.54
N ALA A 14 3.93 6.62 21.15
CA ALA A 14 3.47 5.41 20.49
C ALA A 14 2.91 5.80 19.12
N PRO A 15 3.52 5.38 18.00
CA PRO A 15 3.04 5.76 16.71
C PRO A 15 1.67 5.14 16.53
N GLU A 16 0.68 5.98 16.25
CA GLU A 16 -0.62 5.50 15.83
C GLU A 16 -0.44 4.57 14.63
N PRO A 17 -1.24 3.49 14.54
CA PRO A 17 -1.08 2.48 13.50
C PRO A 17 -1.11 3.14 12.12
N ARG A 18 -0.07 2.93 11.35
CA ARG A 18 0.13 3.58 10.04
C ARG A 18 -0.73 3.01 8.92
N PHE A 19 -1.44 1.92 9.21
CA PHE A 19 -2.43 1.28 8.35
C PHE A 19 -3.86 1.39 8.87
N ALA A 20 -4.05 1.72 10.14
CA ALA A 20 -5.36 1.85 10.76
C ALA A 20 -5.57 3.30 11.16
N GLY A 21 -6.35 4.03 10.45
CA GLY A 21 -6.95 5.25 10.86
C GLY A 21 -6.04 6.37 11.38
N SER A 22 -5.85 7.39 10.58
CA SER A 22 -5.33 8.66 11.10
C SER A 22 -6.36 9.27 12.03
N THR A 23 -5.96 9.66 13.23
CA THR A 23 -6.78 10.51 14.10
C THR A 23 -7.00 11.84 13.40
N LEU A 24 -8.25 12.27 13.32
CA LEU A 24 -8.61 13.53 12.69
C LEU A 24 -8.70 14.66 13.70
N ASP A 25 -8.56 15.88 13.22
CA ASP A 25 -8.87 17.08 14.00
C ASP A 25 -10.38 17.09 14.33
N PRO A 26 -10.79 17.11 15.61
CA PRO A 26 -12.19 17.14 15.98
C PRO A 26 -12.97 18.35 15.43
N ALA A 27 -12.27 19.44 15.14
CA ALA A 27 -12.89 20.66 14.60
C ALA A 27 -12.99 20.63 13.06
N ASP A 28 -12.15 19.81 12.38
CA ASP A 28 -12.11 19.73 10.93
C ASP A 28 -11.67 18.34 10.47
N PRO A 29 -12.58 17.44 10.10
CA PRO A 29 -12.25 16.07 9.69
C PRO A 29 -11.52 15.97 8.33
N THR A 30 -11.22 17.09 7.68
CA THR A 30 -10.31 17.13 6.53
C THR A 30 -8.85 17.40 6.93
N LYS A 31 -8.58 17.45 8.23
CA LYS A 31 -7.23 17.53 8.80
C LYS A 31 -6.94 16.28 9.62
N TYR A 32 -5.77 15.74 9.47
CA TYR A 32 -5.27 14.62 10.29
C TYR A 32 -4.22 15.12 11.28
N MET A 33 -4.13 14.44 12.41
CA MET A 33 -3.12 14.76 13.41
C MET A 33 -1.78 14.15 13.00
N TYR A 34 -0.77 14.99 12.84
CA TYR A 34 0.60 14.56 12.57
C TYR A 34 1.55 15.26 13.54
N GLU A 35 2.32 14.48 14.31
CA GLU A 35 3.21 15.01 15.37
C GLU A 35 2.50 15.98 16.32
N GLY A 36 1.26 15.64 16.71
CA GLY A 36 0.45 16.46 17.58
C GLY A 36 -0.13 17.74 16.97
N LYS A 37 0.02 17.93 15.65
CA LYS A 37 -0.47 19.12 14.93
C LYS A 37 -1.54 18.76 13.89
N PRO A 38 -2.64 19.55 13.80
CA PRO A 38 -3.58 19.41 12.70
C PRO A 38 -2.91 19.72 11.36
N THR A 39 -2.89 18.75 10.47
CA THR A 39 -2.28 18.85 9.15
C THR A 39 -3.35 18.66 8.08
N PRO A 40 -3.55 19.61 7.15
CA PRO A 40 -4.56 19.47 6.12
C PRO A 40 -4.25 18.30 5.17
N MET A 41 -5.30 17.60 4.74
CA MET A 41 -5.20 16.63 3.67
C MET A 41 -5.06 17.36 2.32
N ASP A 42 -4.29 16.81 1.41
CA ASP A 42 -4.30 17.28 0.03
C ASP A 42 -5.65 16.96 -0.61
N ARG A 43 -6.18 17.92 -1.36
CA ARG A 43 -7.47 17.81 -2.01
C ARG A 43 -7.31 17.83 -3.53
N THR A 44 -7.97 16.89 -4.22
CA THR A 44 -8.03 16.83 -5.67
C THR A 44 -9.47 16.61 -6.12
N ASP A 45 -10.01 17.51 -6.92
CA ASP A 45 -11.32 17.38 -7.51
C ASP A 45 -11.19 16.71 -8.89
N ILE A 46 -11.94 15.61 -9.08
CA ILE A 46 -12.00 14.87 -10.35
C ILE A 46 -13.42 14.96 -10.89
N THR A 47 -13.57 15.44 -12.12
CA THR A 47 -14.84 15.47 -12.82
C THR A 47 -14.86 14.43 -13.92
N VAL A 48 -15.86 13.55 -13.90
CA VAL A 48 -16.09 12.54 -14.93
C VAL A 48 -17.46 12.73 -15.55
N GLN A 49 -17.59 12.35 -16.83
CA GLN A 49 -18.89 12.34 -17.52
C GLN A 49 -19.57 10.99 -17.26
N VAL A 50 -20.69 11.01 -16.59
CA VAL A 50 -21.47 9.82 -16.26
C VAL A 50 -22.69 9.73 -17.16
N LEU A 51 -22.92 8.59 -17.80
CA LEU A 51 -24.13 8.36 -18.60
C LEU A 51 -25.32 8.10 -17.68
N ARG A 52 -26.29 9.02 -17.68
CA ARG A 52 -27.57 8.87 -16.98
C ARG A 52 -28.70 9.17 -17.95
N ASP A 53 -29.63 8.24 -18.08
CA ASP A 53 -30.81 8.36 -18.94
C ASP A 53 -30.48 8.77 -20.40
N GLY A 54 -29.39 8.18 -20.93
CA GLY A 54 -28.90 8.46 -22.29
C GLY A 54 -28.17 9.80 -22.47
N LYS A 55 -27.93 10.57 -21.41
CA LYS A 55 -27.20 11.84 -21.43
C LYS A 55 -25.95 11.78 -20.58
N LEU A 56 -24.89 12.43 -21.04
CA LEU A 56 -23.68 12.62 -20.27
C LEU A 56 -23.87 13.78 -19.29
N VAL A 57 -23.70 13.49 -18.00
CA VAL A 57 -23.83 14.44 -16.90
C VAL A 57 -22.48 14.50 -16.17
N PRO A 58 -21.90 15.70 -15.97
CA PRO A 58 -20.66 15.83 -15.20
C PRO A 58 -20.92 15.50 -13.73
N GLU A 59 -20.08 14.64 -13.18
CA GLU A 59 -20.07 14.30 -11.75
C GLU A 59 -18.69 14.55 -11.17
N THR A 60 -18.62 15.43 -10.17
CA THR A 60 -17.36 15.78 -9.50
C THR A 60 -17.26 15.02 -8.19
N ARG A 61 -16.09 14.42 -7.96
CA ARG A 61 -15.71 13.79 -6.70
C ARG A 61 -14.44 14.46 -6.18
N THR A 62 -14.45 14.76 -4.89
CA THR A 62 -13.25 15.23 -4.18
C THR A 62 -12.53 14.01 -3.61
N LEU A 63 -11.27 13.86 -3.98
CA LEU A 63 -10.35 12.89 -3.41
C LEU A 63 -9.45 13.58 -2.40
N TYR A 64 -9.16 12.90 -1.33
CA TYR A 64 -8.25 13.37 -0.30
C TYR A 64 -7.04 12.44 -0.19
N SER A 65 -5.90 13.01 0.13
CA SER A 65 -4.70 12.24 0.44
C SER A 65 -3.95 12.83 1.62
N THR A 66 -3.25 11.96 2.30
CA THR A 66 -2.34 12.29 3.39
C THR A 66 -0.91 11.99 2.96
N ARG A 67 0.08 12.30 3.78
CA ARG A 67 1.46 11.87 3.55
C ARG A 67 1.64 10.35 3.44
N TRP A 68 0.70 9.59 3.96
CA TRP A 68 0.72 8.11 3.91
C TRP A 68 -0.01 7.52 2.71
N GLY A 69 -0.73 8.32 1.93
CA GLY A 69 -1.41 7.87 0.72
C GLY A 69 -2.84 8.38 0.60
N ASN A 70 -3.56 7.80 -0.33
CA ASN A 70 -4.94 8.21 -0.63
C ASN A 70 -5.89 7.77 0.49
N VAL A 71 -6.78 8.68 0.90
CA VAL A 71 -7.83 8.38 1.86
C VAL A 71 -8.89 7.51 1.19
N VAL A 72 -9.21 6.39 1.83
CA VAL A 72 -10.25 5.47 1.38
C VAL A 72 -11.46 5.57 2.30
N SER A 73 -12.65 5.41 1.73
CA SER A 73 -13.89 5.35 2.51
C SER A 73 -14.76 4.19 2.02
N SER A 74 -15.06 3.27 2.91
CA SER A 74 -15.89 2.10 2.65
C SER A 74 -16.60 1.67 3.93
N LYS A 75 -17.46 0.63 3.84
CA LYS A 75 -18.06 0.04 5.05
C LYS A 75 -17.02 -0.51 6.02
N THR A 76 -15.94 -1.08 5.50
CA THR A 76 -14.85 -1.65 6.31
C THR A 76 -13.91 -0.56 6.84
N TYR A 77 -13.68 0.49 6.06
CA TYR A 77 -12.81 1.61 6.41
C TYR A 77 -13.59 2.92 6.37
N PRO A 78 -14.45 3.18 7.37
CA PRO A 78 -15.33 4.34 7.34
C PRO A 78 -14.53 5.63 7.62
N TRP A 79 -14.82 6.68 6.87
CA TRP A 79 -14.42 8.02 7.24
C TRP A 79 -15.42 8.58 8.25
N THR A 80 -14.95 8.87 9.44
CA THR A 80 -15.75 9.41 10.56
C THR A 80 -15.32 10.82 10.91
N SER A 81 -15.93 11.42 11.92
CA SER A 81 -15.45 12.68 12.49
C SER A 81 -14.14 12.54 13.29
N LYS A 82 -13.70 11.33 13.59
CA LYS A 82 -12.51 11.07 14.44
C LYS A 82 -11.40 10.35 13.72
N THR A 83 -11.73 9.54 12.71
CA THR A 83 -10.77 8.66 12.04
C THR A 83 -11.02 8.59 10.54
N ALA A 84 -9.95 8.51 9.76
CA ALA A 84 -9.96 8.18 8.35
C ALA A 84 -8.81 7.20 8.06
N PHE A 85 -8.93 6.41 7.00
CA PHE A 85 -7.93 5.43 6.61
C PHE A 85 -7.25 5.87 5.33
N ALA A 86 -5.92 5.85 5.33
CA ALA A 86 -5.12 6.12 4.14
C ALA A 86 -4.45 4.84 3.65
N LEU A 87 -4.52 4.61 2.34
CA LEU A 87 -3.88 3.48 1.68
C LEU A 87 -2.65 3.94 0.91
N ARG A 88 -1.48 3.47 1.32
CA ARG A 88 -0.25 3.66 0.59
C ARG A 88 0.08 2.44 -0.25
N THR A 89 0.21 2.64 -1.54
CA THR A 89 0.71 1.62 -2.46
C THR A 89 2.09 2.06 -2.94
N PRO A 90 3.09 1.18 -2.96
CA PRO A 90 4.38 1.49 -3.55
C PRO A 90 4.20 1.99 -4.99
N ARG A 91 4.84 3.09 -5.34
CA ARG A 91 4.81 3.62 -6.70
C ARG A 91 5.83 2.88 -7.54
N VAL A 92 5.37 2.08 -8.47
CA VAL A 92 6.24 1.34 -9.40
C VAL A 92 6.40 2.04 -10.75
N GLY A 93 5.58 3.05 -11.03
CA GLY A 93 5.62 3.83 -12.26
C GLY A 93 5.40 2.97 -13.50
N LEU A 94 6.17 3.23 -14.57
CA LEU A 94 6.09 2.48 -15.83
C LEU A 94 6.69 1.06 -15.74
N ARG A 95 7.32 0.70 -14.61
CA ARG A 95 7.87 -0.65 -14.40
C ARG A 95 6.81 -1.73 -14.52
N ASP A 96 5.55 -1.42 -14.20
CA ASP A 96 4.43 -2.34 -14.40
C ASP A 96 4.32 -2.76 -15.87
N LEU A 97 4.34 -1.82 -16.79
CA LEU A 97 4.26 -2.09 -18.23
C LEU A 97 5.46 -2.90 -18.72
N ASP A 98 6.67 -2.50 -18.33
CA ASP A 98 7.89 -3.22 -18.68
C ASP A 98 7.85 -4.67 -18.15
N GLN A 99 7.33 -4.87 -16.93
CA GLN A 99 7.18 -6.21 -16.39
C GLN A 99 6.17 -7.05 -17.16
N TYR A 100 5.00 -6.49 -17.51
CA TYR A 100 4.01 -7.19 -18.33
C TYR A 100 4.59 -7.59 -19.69
N MET A 101 5.29 -6.68 -20.36
CA MET A 101 5.94 -6.98 -21.64
C MET A 101 7.00 -8.09 -21.50
N GLY A 102 7.79 -8.03 -20.43
CA GLY A 102 8.78 -9.07 -20.17
C GLY A 102 8.17 -10.43 -19.83
N VAL A 103 7.07 -10.45 -19.09
CA VAL A 103 6.31 -11.67 -18.78
C VAL A 103 5.78 -12.34 -20.06
N TRP A 104 5.25 -11.58 -21.00
CA TRP A 104 4.77 -12.11 -22.27
C TRP A 104 5.88 -12.67 -23.16
N GLN A 105 7.11 -12.21 -22.98
CA GLN A 105 8.27 -12.67 -23.74
C GLN A 105 8.96 -13.89 -23.09
N ALA A 106 8.68 -14.16 -21.82
CA ALA A 106 9.27 -15.27 -21.08
C ALA A 106 8.83 -16.61 -21.67
N LYS A 107 9.79 -17.48 -21.98
CA LYS A 107 9.57 -18.79 -22.61
C LYS A 107 9.55 -19.94 -21.62
N ASN A 108 9.96 -19.70 -20.40
CA ASN A 108 10.03 -20.69 -19.34
C ASN A 108 9.97 -20.01 -17.96
N VAL A 109 9.84 -20.81 -16.93
CA VAL A 109 9.72 -20.35 -15.54
C VAL A 109 10.94 -19.54 -15.08
N ARG A 110 12.14 -19.88 -15.52
CA ARG A 110 13.38 -19.17 -15.13
C ARG A 110 13.43 -17.76 -15.72
N GLU A 111 13.03 -17.59 -16.98
CA GLU A 111 12.92 -16.27 -17.61
C GLU A 111 11.82 -15.43 -16.97
N LEU A 112 10.69 -16.05 -16.62
CA LEU A 112 9.63 -15.41 -15.87
C LEU A 112 10.14 -14.90 -14.52
N GLN A 113 10.80 -15.74 -13.74
CA GLN A 113 11.37 -15.39 -12.44
C GLN A 113 12.39 -14.25 -12.55
N ALA A 114 13.26 -14.29 -13.53
CA ALA A 114 14.24 -13.23 -13.80
C ALA A 114 13.55 -11.89 -14.11
N THR A 115 12.50 -11.92 -14.93
CA THR A 115 11.70 -10.73 -15.27
C THR A 115 11.01 -10.15 -14.03
N LEU A 116 10.34 -10.99 -13.25
CA LEU A 116 9.66 -10.56 -12.02
C LEU A 116 10.66 -9.98 -11.01
N GLY A 117 11.80 -10.63 -10.81
CA GLY A 117 12.87 -10.16 -9.93
C GLY A 117 13.54 -8.85 -10.40
N LYS A 118 13.59 -8.61 -11.72
CA LYS A 118 14.14 -7.38 -12.29
C LYS A 118 13.23 -6.16 -12.04
N TYR A 119 11.94 -6.31 -12.26
CA TYR A 119 11.01 -5.19 -12.22
C TYR A 119 10.31 -5.05 -10.86
N GLN A 120 10.02 -6.16 -10.17
CA GLN A 120 9.44 -6.20 -8.81
C GLN A 120 8.16 -5.36 -8.68
N SER A 121 7.32 -5.33 -9.72
CA SER A 121 6.15 -4.47 -9.74
C SER A 121 4.86 -5.19 -9.35
N TYR A 122 4.83 -6.53 -9.43
CA TYR A 122 3.68 -7.31 -8.99
C TYR A 122 3.48 -7.21 -7.48
N ARG A 123 2.20 -7.19 -7.10
CA ARG A 123 1.74 -7.12 -5.70
C ARG A 123 1.05 -8.41 -5.28
N PHE A 124 1.28 -9.48 -6.03
CA PHE A 124 0.62 -10.76 -5.84
C PHE A 124 1.64 -11.88 -5.85
N ASN A 125 1.34 -12.93 -5.10
CA ASN A 125 2.08 -14.15 -5.21
C ASN A 125 1.98 -14.72 -6.62
N THR A 126 3.10 -15.18 -7.16
CA THR A 126 3.17 -15.76 -8.48
C THR A 126 3.32 -17.28 -8.35
N THR A 127 2.43 -18.01 -9.01
CA THR A 127 2.56 -19.46 -9.22
C THR A 127 2.67 -19.70 -10.70
N ALA A 128 3.69 -20.45 -11.12
CA ALA A 128 3.93 -20.78 -12.54
C ALA A 128 4.50 -22.19 -12.69
N ALA A 129 4.25 -22.77 -13.86
CA ALA A 129 4.86 -24.02 -14.30
C ALA A 129 5.09 -23.95 -15.82
N ASP A 130 6.09 -24.65 -16.32
CA ASP A 130 6.34 -24.78 -17.75
C ASP A 130 6.31 -26.25 -18.23
N SER A 131 6.37 -26.42 -19.54
CA SER A 131 6.38 -27.76 -20.17
C SER A 131 7.66 -28.57 -19.91
N GLY A 132 8.72 -27.93 -19.41
CA GLY A 132 9.96 -28.60 -18.99
C GLY A 132 9.86 -29.19 -17.58
N GLY A 133 8.75 -28.96 -16.86
CA GLY A 133 8.51 -29.40 -15.48
C GLY A 133 9.07 -28.50 -14.40
N GLU A 134 9.61 -27.34 -14.76
CA GLU A 134 10.02 -26.32 -13.79
C GLU A 134 8.78 -25.63 -13.17
N THR A 135 8.86 -25.35 -11.87
CA THR A 135 7.77 -24.69 -11.14
C THR A 135 8.30 -23.52 -10.32
N LEU A 136 7.47 -22.52 -10.11
CA LEU A 136 7.74 -21.36 -9.30
C LEU A 136 6.55 -21.06 -8.38
N TYR A 137 6.85 -20.82 -7.12
CA TYR A 137 5.99 -20.09 -6.22
C TYR A 137 6.81 -19.00 -5.52
N GLY A 138 6.34 -17.77 -5.53
CA GLY A 138 7.05 -16.69 -4.85
C GLY A 138 6.27 -15.37 -4.81
N ASP A 139 6.58 -14.57 -3.82
CA ASP A 139 6.26 -13.15 -3.75
C ASP A 139 7.48 -12.38 -4.23
N LEU A 140 7.45 -11.94 -5.49
CA LEU A 140 8.57 -11.28 -6.17
C LEU A 140 8.31 -9.78 -6.38
N GLY A 141 7.37 -9.23 -5.62
CA GLY A 141 7.04 -7.81 -5.61
C GLY A 141 8.01 -6.95 -4.81
N MET A 142 7.65 -5.67 -4.66
CA MET A 142 8.32 -4.79 -3.70
C MET A 142 7.88 -5.15 -2.28
N ILE A 143 8.78 -5.76 -1.54
CA ILE A 143 8.57 -6.15 -0.16
C ILE A 143 9.40 -5.23 0.73
N PRO A 144 8.85 -4.70 1.84
CA PRO A 144 9.62 -3.95 2.80
C PRO A 144 10.83 -4.76 3.30
N ASN A 145 12.01 -4.16 3.28
CA ASN A 145 13.20 -4.79 3.86
C ASN A 145 13.17 -4.64 5.38
N VAL A 146 12.45 -5.54 6.03
CA VAL A 146 12.22 -5.51 7.48
C VAL A 146 13.23 -6.41 8.19
N THR A 147 14.08 -5.81 9.02
CA THR A 147 14.96 -6.57 9.92
C THR A 147 14.15 -7.08 11.14
N PRO A 148 14.63 -8.11 11.86
CA PRO A 148 14.00 -8.55 13.10
C PRO A 148 13.78 -7.42 14.11
N GLU A 149 14.75 -6.53 14.24
CA GLU A 149 14.68 -5.37 15.14
C GLU A 149 13.59 -4.40 14.70
N LEU A 150 13.52 -4.09 13.41
CA LEU A 150 12.49 -3.22 12.85
C LEU A 150 11.09 -3.85 12.98
N ALA A 151 10.97 -5.16 12.77
CA ALA A 151 9.71 -5.87 12.97
C ALA A 151 9.20 -5.73 14.41
N VAL A 152 10.10 -5.90 15.39
CA VAL A 152 9.74 -5.73 16.82
C VAL A 152 9.31 -4.30 17.12
N GLN A 153 10.03 -3.30 16.58
CA GLN A 153 9.72 -1.90 16.83
C GLN A 153 8.41 -1.43 16.18
N CYS A 154 8.11 -1.96 15.01
CA CYS A 154 6.96 -1.53 14.20
C CYS A 154 5.73 -2.43 14.32
N SER A 155 5.81 -3.54 15.06
CA SER A 155 4.68 -4.42 15.36
C SER A 155 4.12 -4.04 16.74
N ILE A 156 3.40 -2.95 16.80
CA ILE A 156 2.93 -2.37 18.07
C ILE A 156 1.63 -2.97 18.57
N SER A 157 0.75 -3.41 17.69
CA SER A 157 -0.47 -4.10 18.11
C SER A 157 -0.19 -5.53 18.61
N ASP A 158 -1.05 -6.04 19.47
CA ASP A 158 -0.94 -7.42 19.94
C ASP A 158 -1.09 -8.41 18.78
N PHE A 159 -1.95 -8.11 17.81
CA PHE A 159 -2.08 -8.90 16.59
C PHE A 159 -0.76 -8.97 15.82
N ALA A 160 -0.12 -7.84 15.55
CA ALA A 160 1.13 -7.79 14.82
C ALA A 160 2.25 -8.55 15.55
N ARG A 161 2.34 -8.41 16.87
CA ARG A 161 3.31 -9.15 17.72
C ARG A 161 3.08 -10.65 17.67
N GLU A 162 1.83 -11.11 17.75
CA GLU A 162 1.49 -12.53 17.67
C GLU A 162 1.80 -13.10 16.28
N GLN A 163 1.50 -12.38 15.20
CA GLN A 163 1.87 -12.79 13.85
C GLN A 163 3.39 -12.95 13.70
N TRP A 164 4.17 -11.97 14.21
CA TRP A 164 5.62 -12.09 14.18
C TRP A 164 6.17 -13.27 14.96
N LYS A 165 5.63 -13.51 16.17
CA LYS A 165 6.06 -14.63 17.00
C LYS A 165 5.76 -15.99 16.37
N LYS A 166 4.55 -16.14 15.83
CA LYS A 166 4.00 -17.40 15.35
C LYS A 166 4.44 -17.73 13.92
N GLU A 167 4.27 -16.79 13.03
CA GLU A 167 4.40 -17.01 11.58
C GLU A 167 5.69 -16.39 11.00
N ARG A 168 6.41 -15.59 11.79
CA ARG A 168 7.55 -14.78 11.32
C ARG A 168 7.18 -13.86 10.15
N VAL A 169 5.93 -13.46 10.07
CA VAL A 169 5.42 -12.51 9.09
C VAL A 169 5.35 -11.14 9.76
N PRO A 170 6.09 -10.13 9.28
CA PRO A 170 6.02 -8.79 9.83
C PRO A 170 4.69 -8.14 9.44
N VAL A 171 3.92 -7.76 10.44
CA VAL A 171 2.75 -6.88 10.29
C VAL A 171 3.15 -5.56 10.94
N LEU A 172 3.37 -4.56 10.11
CA LEU A 172 3.79 -3.23 10.56
C LEU A 172 2.55 -2.35 10.70
N ASP A 173 2.28 -1.87 11.87
CA ASP A 173 1.10 -1.06 12.23
C ASP A 173 1.45 0.18 13.07
#